data_bc75f2b9970771e31773207f331d7a0c
#
_entry.id   bc75f2b9970771e31773207f331d7a0c
#
_cell.length_a   1.000
_cell.length_b   1.000
_cell.length_c   1.000
_cell.angle_alpha   90.00
_cell.angle_beta   90.00
_cell.angle_gamma   90.00
#
_symmetry.space_group_name_H-M   'P 1'
#
loop_
_entity.id
_entity.type
_entity.pdbx_description
1 polymer ?
#
loop_
_entity_poly.entity_id
_entity_poly.type
_entity_poly.pdbx_seq_one_letter_code
_entity_poly.pdbx_strand_id
1 'polypeptide(L)'
;MEIRWLQTLADEEVIAELAPLTSVMKDVLNHVIDDFSIDDAERVKSIETTTNHDVKAVEYFVREKLDNGPETDSLKDFLHFACTSEDINNLSYALMLRSARSDVLLPQMRELKTALRKLAKQHAGVAMLSRTHGQTASPTTLGKEFANVVARLERAQTQ
;
A
#
# COMPACT_ATOMS: atom_id res chain seq x y z
N MET A 1 6.99 7.88 -3.62
CA MET A 1 6.77 7.81 -5.10
C MET A 1 7.57 8.90 -5.82
N GLU A 2 7.47 10.17 -5.48
CA GLU A 2 8.22 11.28 -6.10
C GLU A 2 9.72 10.99 -6.28
N ILE A 3 10.38 10.57 -5.21
CA ILE A 3 11.81 10.26 -5.25
C ILE A 3 12.11 9.07 -6.19
N ARG A 4 11.28 8.03 -6.17
CA ARG A 4 11.47 6.87 -7.06
C ARG A 4 11.24 7.25 -8.52
N TRP A 5 10.30 8.16 -8.79
CA TRP A 5 10.10 8.71 -10.12
C TRP A 5 11.33 9.49 -10.60
N LEU A 6 11.87 10.40 -9.78
CA LEU A 6 13.11 11.11 -10.07
C LEU A 6 14.27 10.17 -10.38
N GLN A 7 14.45 9.12 -9.55
CA GLN A 7 15.50 8.11 -9.77
C GLN A 7 15.30 7.39 -11.12
N THR A 8 14.08 7.03 -11.46
CA THR A 8 13.76 6.39 -12.74
C THR A 8 14.07 7.31 -13.91
N LEU A 9 13.66 8.58 -13.85
CA LEU A 9 13.97 9.55 -14.92
C LEU A 9 15.47 9.70 -15.16
N ALA A 10 16.28 9.71 -14.09
CA ALA A 10 17.73 9.81 -14.20
C ALA A 10 18.39 8.52 -14.73
N ASP A 11 17.85 7.35 -14.35
CA ASP A 11 18.39 6.06 -14.80
C ASP A 11 18.04 5.76 -16.28
N GLU A 12 16.93 6.27 -16.78
CA GLU A 12 16.51 6.09 -18.19
C GLU A 12 17.20 7.03 -19.17
N GLU A 13 17.96 8.02 -18.69
CA GLU A 13 18.72 9.00 -19.51
C GLU A 13 17.87 9.70 -20.58
N VAL A 14 16.56 9.85 -20.33
CA VAL A 14 15.62 10.43 -21.31
C VAL A 14 15.73 11.95 -21.36
N ILE A 15 16.20 12.57 -20.29
CA ILE A 15 16.30 14.02 -20.13
C ILE A 15 17.78 14.41 -20.13
N ALA A 16 18.19 15.08 -21.19
CA ALA A 16 19.61 15.46 -21.35
C ALA A 16 20.15 16.37 -20.24
N GLU A 17 19.28 17.17 -19.63
CA GLU A 17 19.62 18.10 -18.54
C GLU A 17 19.66 17.42 -17.18
N LEU A 18 19.12 16.22 -17.04
CA LEU A 18 19.18 15.43 -15.82
C LEU A 18 20.35 14.44 -15.90
N ALA A 19 21.46 14.80 -15.28
CA ALA A 19 22.62 13.92 -15.24
C ALA A 19 22.32 12.62 -14.45
N PRO A 20 22.99 11.50 -14.79
CA PRO A 20 22.91 10.27 -14.01
C PRO A 20 23.23 10.52 -12.54
N LEU A 21 22.45 9.91 -11.65
CA LEU A 21 22.65 10.08 -10.21
C LEU A 21 23.94 9.41 -9.74
N THR A 22 24.77 10.17 -9.03
CA THR A 22 25.93 9.61 -8.33
C THR A 22 25.48 8.68 -7.19
N SER A 23 26.39 7.83 -6.69
CA SER A 23 26.09 7.00 -5.51
C SER A 23 25.67 7.84 -4.31
N VAL A 24 26.33 8.97 -4.08
CA VAL A 24 26.01 9.88 -2.99
C VAL A 24 24.60 10.46 -3.13
N MET A 25 24.20 10.90 -4.32
CA MET A 25 22.84 11.37 -4.59
C MET A 25 21.80 10.27 -4.35
N LYS A 26 22.08 9.04 -4.83
CA LYS A 26 21.18 7.88 -4.60
C LYS A 26 21.04 7.58 -3.11
N ASP A 27 22.14 7.64 -2.35
CA ASP A 27 22.12 7.41 -0.90
C ASP A 27 21.28 8.47 -0.17
N VAL A 28 21.46 9.75 -0.50
CA VAL A 28 20.65 10.84 0.07
C VAL A 28 19.16 10.63 -0.23
N LEU A 29 18.81 10.36 -1.47
CA LEU A 29 17.42 10.11 -1.89
C LEU A 29 16.80 8.89 -1.19
N ASN A 30 17.57 7.81 -1.06
CA ASN A 30 17.12 6.62 -0.34
C ASN A 30 16.92 6.90 1.15
N HIS A 31 17.81 7.66 1.76
CA HIS A 31 17.71 8.06 3.18
C HIS A 31 16.40 8.82 3.46
N VAL A 32 16.01 9.73 2.58
CA VAL A 32 14.72 10.44 2.71
C VAL A 32 13.52 9.48 2.65
N ILE A 33 13.63 8.36 1.93
CA ILE A 33 12.56 7.36 1.86
C ILE A 33 12.56 6.46 3.10
N ASP A 34 13.73 5.95 3.46
CA ASP A 34 13.87 4.87 4.45
C ASP A 34 13.72 5.39 5.88
N ASP A 35 14.11 6.64 6.15
CA ASP A 35 14.02 7.29 7.45
C ASP A 35 12.77 8.16 7.62
N PHE A 36 11.82 8.08 6.70
CA PHE A 36 10.58 8.87 6.78
C PHE A 36 9.83 8.57 8.08
N SER A 37 9.62 9.61 8.89
CA SER A 37 9.07 9.51 10.23
C SER A 37 7.68 10.14 10.36
N ILE A 38 7.09 10.03 11.55
CA ILE A 38 5.84 10.73 11.89
C ILE A 38 6.06 12.25 11.87
N ASP A 39 7.20 12.74 12.36
CA ASP A 39 7.54 14.17 12.35
C ASP A 39 7.64 14.70 10.92
N ASP A 40 8.18 13.90 9.99
CA ASP A 40 8.21 14.24 8.56
C ASP A 40 6.80 14.31 7.97
N ALA A 41 5.91 13.39 8.34
CA ALA A 41 4.52 13.43 7.93
C ALA A 41 3.80 14.68 8.46
N GLU A 42 4.04 15.08 9.70
CA GLU A 42 3.53 16.32 10.29
C GLU A 42 4.10 17.55 9.58
N ARG A 43 5.39 17.52 9.20
CA ARG A 43 5.98 18.59 8.38
C ARG A 43 5.29 18.73 7.03
N VAL A 44 5.03 17.62 6.32
CA VAL A 44 4.27 17.63 5.07
C VAL A 44 2.88 18.23 5.28
N LYS A 45 2.16 17.83 6.33
CA LYS A 45 0.84 18.40 6.64
C LYS A 45 0.91 19.90 6.96
N SER A 46 1.95 20.36 7.64
CA SER A 46 2.19 21.77 7.88
C SER A 46 2.37 22.57 6.57
N ILE A 47 3.16 22.04 5.62
CA ILE A 47 3.35 22.66 4.30
C ILE A 47 2.00 22.68 3.54
N GLU A 48 1.23 21.61 3.61
CA GLU A 48 -0.07 21.48 2.96
C GLU A 48 -1.06 22.57 3.39
N THR A 49 -1.02 23.03 4.65
CA THR A 49 -1.88 24.13 5.11
C THR A 49 -1.68 25.43 4.33
N THR A 50 -0.51 25.63 3.73
CA THR A 50 -0.18 26.79 2.93
C THR A 50 -0.41 26.55 1.44
N THR A 51 -0.03 25.37 0.96
CA THR A 51 -0.12 25.03 -0.47
C THR A 51 -1.53 24.66 -0.90
N ASN A 52 -2.39 24.23 0.03
CA ASN A 52 -3.72 23.63 -0.22
C ASN A 52 -3.66 22.50 -1.27
N HIS A 53 -2.57 21.76 -1.30
CA HIS A 53 -2.35 20.69 -2.26
C HIS A 53 -1.42 19.62 -1.65
N ASP A 54 -1.88 18.38 -1.60
CA ASP A 54 -1.22 17.24 -0.97
C ASP A 54 0.14 16.89 -1.61
N VAL A 55 0.15 16.58 -2.89
CA VAL A 55 1.38 16.18 -3.60
C VAL A 55 2.37 17.34 -3.70
N LYS A 56 1.88 18.58 -3.84
CA LYS A 56 2.74 19.77 -3.83
C LYS A 56 3.44 19.96 -2.47
N ALA A 57 2.75 19.62 -1.39
CA ALA A 57 3.37 19.65 -0.06
C ALA A 57 4.49 18.60 0.06
N VAL A 58 4.29 17.42 -0.51
CA VAL A 58 5.34 16.38 -0.57
C VAL A 58 6.53 16.85 -1.41
N GLU A 59 6.29 17.49 -2.56
CA GLU A 59 7.37 18.05 -3.40
C GLU A 59 8.20 19.07 -2.60
N TYR A 60 7.57 20.01 -1.92
CA TYR A 60 8.29 21.00 -1.11
C TYR A 60 9.05 20.36 0.05
N PHE A 61 8.46 19.37 0.71
CA PHE A 61 9.14 18.61 1.76
C PHE A 61 10.39 17.91 1.22
N VAL A 62 10.32 17.25 0.07
CA VAL A 62 11.49 16.62 -0.54
C VAL A 62 12.55 17.65 -0.92
N ARG A 63 12.14 18.82 -1.43
CA ARG A 63 13.06 19.94 -1.70
C ARG A 63 13.80 20.37 -0.43
N GLU A 64 13.12 20.52 0.70
CA GLU A 64 13.73 20.84 2.00
C GLU A 64 14.76 19.79 2.41
N LYS A 65 14.47 18.50 2.21
CA LYS A 65 15.40 17.40 2.53
C LYS A 65 16.62 17.35 1.60
N LEU A 66 16.52 17.89 0.39
CA LEU A 66 17.62 17.98 -0.57
C LEU A 66 18.44 19.27 -0.42
N ASP A 67 18.12 20.15 0.50
CA ASP A 67 18.81 21.42 0.75
C ASP A 67 20.18 21.26 1.46
N ASN A 68 20.87 20.15 1.20
CA ASN A 68 22.08 19.75 1.90
C ASN A 68 23.38 19.97 1.10
N GLY A 69 23.31 20.62 -0.08
CA GLY A 69 24.51 20.96 -0.85
C GLY A 69 24.28 21.09 -2.36
N PRO A 70 25.24 21.62 -3.06
CA PRO A 70 25.16 21.95 -4.49
C PRO A 70 24.93 20.70 -5.38
N GLU A 71 25.33 19.51 -4.91
CA GLU A 71 25.15 18.27 -5.67
C GLU A 71 23.69 17.86 -5.83
N THR A 72 22.84 18.22 -4.86
CA THR A 72 21.40 17.88 -4.87
C THR A 72 20.53 19.01 -5.38
N ASP A 73 21.05 20.22 -5.49
CA ASP A 73 20.27 21.39 -5.94
C ASP A 73 19.72 21.21 -7.36
N SER A 74 20.52 20.67 -8.26
CA SER A 74 20.09 20.42 -9.64
C SER A 74 18.94 19.38 -9.76
N LEU A 75 18.78 18.53 -8.75
CA LEU A 75 17.71 17.50 -8.74
C LEU A 75 16.33 18.10 -8.42
N LYS A 76 16.30 19.23 -7.72
CA LYS A 76 15.05 19.86 -7.26
C LYS A 76 14.15 20.26 -8.42
N ASP A 77 14.70 20.64 -9.56
CA ASP A 77 13.95 21.08 -10.72
C ASP A 77 13.27 19.91 -11.46
N PHE A 78 13.72 18.69 -11.20
CA PHE A 78 13.17 17.47 -11.77
C PHE A 78 12.21 16.72 -10.81
N LEU A 79 12.03 17.22 -9.58
CA LEU A 79 10.96 16.72 -8.72
C LEU A 79 9.61 17.00 -9.37
N HIS A 80 8.75 16.00 -9.40
CA HIS A 80 7.43 16.08 -10.04
C HIS A 80 7.47 16.39 -11.56
N PHE A 81 8.62 16.19 -12.20
CA PHE A 81 8.76 16.44 -13.63
C PHE A 81 8.05 15.36 -14.45
N ALA A 82 7.34 15.78 -15.50
CA ALA A 82 6.65 14.92 -16.47
C ALA A 82 5.63 13.93 -15.87
N CYS A 83 5.06 14.23 -14.69
CA CYS A 83 3.95 13.50 -14.10
C CYS A 83 2.89 14.46 -13.57
N THR A 84 1.73 13.93 -13.23
CA THR A 84 0.71 14.69 -12.51
C THR A 84 0.52 14.13 -11.10
N SER A 85 -0.09 14.93 -10.22
CA SER A 85 -0.35 14.52 -8.83
C SER A 85 -1.11 13.21 -8.72
N GLU A 86 -2.05 12.97 -9.63
CA GLU A 86 -2.84 11.74 -9.62
C GLU A 86 -2.02 10.49 -9.99
N ASP A 87 -0.99 10.61 -10.82
CA ASP A 87 -0.06 9.50 -11.08
C ASP A 87 0.64 9.07 -9.78
N ILE A 88 1.11 10.06 -9.00
CA ILE A 88 1.77 9.82 -7.71
C ILE A 88 0.80 9.23 -6.68
N ASN A 89 -0.41 9.80 -6.58
CA ASN A 89 -1.44 9.35 -5.65
C ASN A 89 -1.87 7.91 -5.95
N ASN A 90 -2.19 7.59 -7.20
CA ASN A 90 -2.64 6.25 -7.59
C ASN A 90 -1.59 5.18 -7.30
N LEU A 91 -0.32 5.45 -7.61
CA LEU A 91 0.77 4.51 -7.31
C LEU A 91 0.99 4.37 -5.80
N SER A 92 0.86 5.45 -5.04
CA SER A 92 0.97 5.42 -3.58
C SER A 92 -0.15 4.58 -2.97
N TYR A 93 -1.41 4.79 -3.38
CA TYR A 93 -2.55 3.98 -2.95
C TYR A 93 -2.38 2.51 -3.33
N ALA A 94 -1.91 2.21 -4.54
CA ALA A 94 -1.65 0.84 -4.97
C ALA A 94 -0.63 0.13 -4.07
N LEU A 95 0.44 0.82 -3.69
CA LEU A 95 1.44 0.29 -2.75
C LEU A 95 0.87 0.06 -1.36
N MET A 96 0.11 1.03 -0.82
CA MET A 96 -0.54 0.93 0.48
C MET A 96 -1.52 -0.24 0.52
N LEU A 97 -2.38 -0.38 -0.50
CA LEU A 97 -3.33 -1.48 -0.63
C LEU A 97 -2.62 -2.84 -0.76
N ARG A 98 -1.53 -2.89 -1.52
CA ARG A 98 -0.72 -4.11 -1.64
C ARG A 98 -0.17 -4.55 -0.29
N SER A 99 0.43 -3.63 0.48
CA SER A 99 0.97 -3.94 1.79
C SER A 99 -0.14 -4.33 2.78
N ALA A 100 -1.21 -3.56 2.86
CA ALA A 100 -2.36 -3.88 3.72
C ALA A 100 -2.94 -5.27 3.40
N ARG A 101 -3.07 -5.60 2.11
CA ARG A 101 -3.52 -6.93 1.67
C ARG A 101 -2.57 -8.02 2.12
N SER A 102 -1.27 -7.86 1.87
CA SER A 102 -0.27 -8.91 2.10
C SER A 102 0.03 -9.12 3.59
N ASP A 103 0.16 -8.02 4.33
CA ASP A 103 0.72 -8.03 5.68
C ASP A 103 -0.37 -8.11 6.76
N VAL A 104 -1.61 -7.72 6.42
CA VAL A 104 -2.72 -7.68 7.38
C VAL A 104 -3.88 -8.58 6.94
N LEU A 105 -4.51 -8.30 5.81
CA LEU A 105 -5.77 -8.96 5.43
C LEU A 105 -5.59 -10.46 5.17
N LEU A 106 -4.61 -10.85 4.37
CA LEU A 106 -4.39 -12.26 4.05
C LEU A 106 -3.95 -13.10 5.26
N PRO A 107 -3.08 -12.64 6.17
CA PRO A 107 -2.82 -13.34 7.42
C PRO A 107 -4.06 -13.54 8.26
N GLN A 108 -4.85 -12.50 8.53
CA GLN A 108 -6.08 -12.60 9.32
C GLN A 108 -7.12 -13.52 8.69
N MET A 109 -7.28 -13.47 7.37
CA MET A 109 -8.16 -14.42 6.66
C MET A 109 -7.70 -15.87 6.81
N ARG A 110 -6.38 -16.13 6.82
CA ARG A 110 -5.84 -17.48 7.07
C ARG A 110 -6.16 -17.97 8.48
N GLU A 111 -6.02 -17.12 9.48
CA GLU A 111 -6.36 -17.45 10.88
C GLU A 111 -7.86 -17.74 11.01
N LEU A 112 -8.71 -16.89 10.46
CA LEU A 112 -10.15 -17.08 10.46
C LEU A 112 -10.55 -18.41 9.80
N LYS A 113 -10.00 -18.70 8.62
CA LYS A 113 -10.25 -19.98 7.93
C LYS A 113 -9.81 -21.19 8.79
N THR A 114 -8.67 -21.07 9.46
CA THR A 114 -8.16 -22.14 10.32
C THR A 114 -9.12 -22.39 11.49
N ALA A 115 -9.61 -21.34 12.13
CA ALA A 115 -10.58 -21.43 13.22
C ALA A 115 -11.91 -22.06 12.73
N LEU A 116 -12.42 -21.59 11.58
CA LEU A 116 -13.66 -22.13 11.00
C LEU A 116 -13.52 -23.61 10.56
N ARG A 117 -12.36 -24.01 10.01
CA ARG A 117 -12.09 -25.43 9.69
C ARG A 117 -12.07 -26.30 10.94
N LYS A 118 -11.52 -25.79 12.04
CA LYS A 118 -11.54 -26.51 13.34
C LYS A 118 -13.00 -26.72 13.79
N LEU A 119 -13.83 -25.67 13.77
CA LEU A 119 -15.24 -25.76 14.09
C LEU A 119 -16.00 -26.71 13.15
N ALA A 120 -15.72 -26.64 11.85
CA ALA A 120 -16.31 -27.53 10.86
C ALA A 120 -16.07 -29.01 11.17
N LYS A 121 -14.83 -29.37 11.52
CA LYS A 121 -14.46 -30.73 11.92
C LYS A 121 -15.09 -31.13 13.23
N GLN A 122 -15.03 -30.25 14.24
CA GLN A 122 -15.58 -30.51 15.59
C GLN A 122 -17.09 -30.79 15.54
N HIS A 123 -17.81 -30.09 14.68
CA HIS A 123 -19.28 -30.16 14.59
C HIS A 123 -19.81 -30.91 13.34
N ALA A 124 -18.92 -31.70 12.71
CA ALA A 124 -19.29 -32.43 11.49
C ALA A 124 -20.52 -33.37 11.65
N GLY A 125 -20.68 -33.95 12.82
CA GLY A 125 -21.82 -34.86 13.13
C GLY A 125 -23.00 -34.18 13.80
N VAL A 126 -22.97 -32.87 14.05
CA VAL A 126 -24.08 -32.15 14.70
C VAL A 126 -25.17 -31.86 13.68
N ALA A 127 -26.24 -32.62 13.76
CA ALA A 127 -27.40 -32.49 12.86
C ALA A 127 -28.17 -31.19 13.12
N MET A 128 -28.52 -30.49 12.04
CA MET A 128 -29.37 -29.31 12.08
C MET A 128 -30.24 -29.21 10.81
N LEU A 129 -31.24 -28.38 10.85
CA LEU A 129 -32.01 -28.01 9.66
C LEU A 129 -31.50 -26.72 9.07
N SER A 130 -31.23 -26.70 7.77
CA SER A 130 -31.00 -25.46 7.02
C SER A 130 -32.25 -24.58 7.10
N ARG A 131 -32.09 -23.31 6.84
CA ARG A 131 -33.18 -22.33 6.81
C ARG A 131 -33.12 -21.52 5.50
N THR A 132 -34.32 -21.24 4.98
CA THR A 132 -34.50 -20.34 3.83
C THR A 132 -35.77 -19.51 4.07
N HIS A 133 -35.69 -18.22 3.86
CA HIS A 133 -36.80 -17.28 4.09
C HIS A 133 -37.44 -17.41 5.49
N GLY A 134 -36.64 -17.70 6.51
CA GLY A 134 -37.11 -17.89 7.88
C GLY A 134 -37.80 -19.24 8.17
N GLN A 135 -37.87 -20.13 7.18
CA GLN A 135 -38.50 -21.47 7.28
C GLN A 135 -37.44 -22.58 7.29
N THR A 136 -37.79 -23.72 7.83
CA THR A 136 -36.97 -24.93 7.79
C THR A 136 -36.82 -25.43 6.35
N ALA A 137 -35.60 -25.86 6.02
CA ALA A 137 -35.27 -26.44 4.72
C ALA A 137 -34.61 -27.82 4.91
N SER A 138 -33.71 -28.20 4.00
CA SER A 138 -33.07 -29.51 4.00
C SER A 138 -32.28 -29.79 5.27
N PRO A 139 -32.20 -31.04 5.76
CA PRO A 139 -31.27 -31.44 6.79
C PRO A 139 -29.83 -31.20 6.39
N THR A 140 -29.03 -30.76 7.35
CA THR A 140 -27.58 -30.49 7.18
C THR A 140 -26.86 -30.78 8.48
N THR A 141 -25.58 -30.42 8.57
CA THR A 141 -24.82 -30.39 9.81
C THR A 141 -24.23 -29.02 10.06
N LEU A 142 -24.06 -28.68 11.33
CA LEU A 142 -23.37 -27.41 11.71
C LEU A 142 -21.94 -27.34 11.12
N GLY A 143 -21.27 -28.48 11.11
CA GLY A 143 -19.91 -28.54 10.50
C GLY A 143 -19.92 -28.23 9.02
N LYS A 144 -20.92 -28.70 8.26
CA LYS A 144 -21.07 -28.39 6.82
C LYS A 144 -21.30 -26.90 6.58
N GLU A 145 -22.07 -26.24 7.43
CA GLU A 145 -22.29 -24.80 7.31
C GLU A 145 -20.98 -23.99 7.50
N PHE A 146 -20.16 -24.34 8.51
CA PHE A 146 -18.83 -23.74 8.63
C PHE A 146 -17.92 -24.06 7.44
N ALA A 147 -17.93 -25.29 6.94
CA ALA A 147 -17.13 -25.69 5.78
C ALA A 147 -17.51 -24.91 4.52
N ASN A 148 -18.79 -24.58 4.33
CA ASN A 148 -19.25 -23.75 3.23
C ASN A 148 -18.66 -22.34 3.27
N VAL A 149 -18.60 -21.72 4.46
CA VAL A 149 -17.96 -20.41 4.63
C VAL A 149 -16.48 -20.50 4.29
N VAL A 150 -15.77 -21.51 4.78
CA VAL A 150 -14.36 -21.74 4.47
C VAL A 150 -14.14 -21.85 2.96
N ALA A 151 -14.92 -22.64 2.26
CA ALA A 151 -14.79 -22.83 0.81
C ALA A 151 -15.03 -21.53 0.03
N ARG A 152 -15.94 -20.68 0.51
CA ARG A 152 -16.16 -19.35 -0.10
C ARG A 152 -14.99 -18.39 0.13
N LEU A 153 -14.44 -18.35 1.34
CA LEU A 153 -13.26 -17.55 1.66
C LEU A 153 -12.04 -18.01 0.85
N GLU A 154 -11.87 -19.32 0.64
CA GLU A 154 -10.79 -19.86 -0.20
C GLU A 154 -10.88 -19.37 -1.64
N ARG A 155 -12.06 -19.44 -2.24
CA ARG A 155 -12.27 -18.92 -3.59
C ARG A 155 -11.97 -17.41 -3.69
N ALA A 156 -12.45 -16.63 -2.72
CA ALA A 156 -12.20 -15.19 -2.70
C ALA A 156 -10.71 -14.83 -2.54
N GLN A 157 -9.92 -15.69 -1.90
CA GLN A 157 -8.47 -15.46 -1.78
C GLN A 157 -7.67 -15.76 -3.05
N THR A 158 -8.21 -16.56 -3.96
CA THR A 158 -7.54 -16.93 -5.22
C THR A 158 -7.87 -15.98 -6.37
N GLN A 159 -8.81 -15.10 -6.18
CA GLN A 159 -9.16 -14.00 -7.11
C GLN A 159 -8.27 -12.78 -6.86
#